data_5a95b96411f67fa69b4d2fbe7492222e
#
_entry.id   5a95b96411f67fa69b4d2fbe7492222e
#
_cell.length_a   1.000
_cell.length_b   1.000
_cell.length_c   1.000
_cell.angle_alpha   90.00
_cell.angle_beta   90.00
_cell.angle_gamma   90.00
#
_symmetry.space_group_name_H-M   'P 1'
#
loop_
_entity.id
_entity.type
_entity.pdbx_description
1 polymer ?
#
loop_
_entity_poly.entity_id
_entity_poly.type
_entity_poly.pdbx_seq_one_letter_code
_entity_poly.pdbx_strand_id
1 'polypeptide(L)'
;MGYSIVHVDDIEAAGPGGAVRFVRRQLGVEAFGINWFEIPPNAEGHEHDETRSGQEEVSVVIRGHGHWRVDGAEVPVRVGSFVRFDPEVTRCPVAGPDGLTFVSVGARRGAYEPRGPF
;
A
#
# COMPACT_ATOMS: atom_id res chain seq x y z
N MET A 1 18.51 -17.65 8.21
CA MET A 1 18.09 -18.40 9.40
C MET A 1 16.58 -18.61 9.48
N GLY A 2 15.86 -18.42 8.44
CA GLY A 2 14.44 -18.68 8.40
C GLY A 2 13.55 -17.48 8.74
N TYR A 3 14.10 -16.38 9.20
CA TYR A 3 13.33 -15.16 9.43
C TYR A 3 14.20 -13.93 9.27
N SER A 4 13.54 -12.77 9.06
CA SER A 4 14.18 -11.46 9.06
C SER A 4 13.23 -10.47 9.75
N ILE A 5 13.80 -9.41 10.30
CA ILE A 5 13.03 -8.36 10.94
C ILE A 5 13.61 -7.01 10.58
N VAL A 6 12.74 -6.03 10.35
CA VAL A 6 13.14 -4.65 10.10
C VAL A 6 12.11 -3.72 10.75
N HIS A 7 12.57 -2.61 11.30
CA HIS A 7 11.67 -1.57 11.77
C HIS A 7 11.57 -0.48 10.69
N VAL A 8 10.38 0.06 10.50
CA VAL A 8 10.13 1.06 9.44
C VAL A 8 11.04 2.28 9.57
N ASP A 9 11.39 2.68 10.79
CA ASP A 9 12.27 3.83 11.03
C ASP A 9 13.71 3.59 10.55
N ASP A 10 14.09 2.34 10.35
CA ASP A 10 15.43 1.97 9.88
C ASP A 10 15.48 1.79 8.35
N ILE A 11 14.36 2.01 7.66
CA ILE A 11 14.29 1.96 6.21
C ILE A 11 14.36 3.38 5.66
N GLU A 12 15.32 3.62 4.78
CA GLU A 12 15.45 4.93 4.14
C GLU A 12 14.22 5.25 3.29
N ALA A 13 13.69 6.47 3.47
CA ALA A 13 12.58 6.96 2.66
C ALA A 13 13.03 7.18 1.22
N ALA A 14 12.17 6.84 0.27
CA ALA A 14 12.46 6.89 -1.16
C ALA A 14 11.25 7.44 -1.93
N GLY A 15 11.44 7.63 -3.24
CA GLY A 15 10.41 8.14 -4.13
C GLY A 15 10.16 9.63 -3.97
N PRO A 16 9.24 10.20 -4.77
CA PRO A 16 8.88 11.60 -4.69
C PRO A 16 8.38 11.98 -3.28
N GLY A 17 8.98 13.02 -2.68
CA GLY A 17 8.63 13.45 -1.34
C GLY A 17 8.98 12.47 -0.22
N GLY A 18 9.76 11.43 -0.50
CA GLY A 18 10.11 10.42 0.49
C GLY A 18 8.92 9.57 0.91
N ALA A 19 7.94 9.39 0.03
CA ALA A 19 6.66 8.81 0.39
C ALA A 19 6.67 7.30 0.58
N VAL A 20 7.71 6.58 0.16
CA VAL A 20 7.73 5.12 0.21
C VAL A 20 8.93 4.59 0.99
N ARG A 21 8.72 3.51 1.72
CA ARG A 21 9.79 2.71 2.34
C ARG A 21 9.64 1.27 1.86
N PHE A 22 10.69 0.74 1.23
CA PHE A 22 10.66 -0.54 0.54
C PHE A 22 10.82 -1.71 1.53
N VAL A 23 9.73 -2.05 2.22
CA VAL A 23 9.71 -3.11 3.24
C VAL A 23 10.04 -4.47 2.64
N ARG A 24 9.43 -4.81 1.49
CA ARG A 24 9.68 -6.08 0.82
C ARG A 24 11.18 -6.29 0.58
N ARG A 25 11.82 -5.26 0.08
CA ARG A 25 13.25 -5.32 -0.26
C ARG A 25 14.11 -5.59 0.98
N GLN A 26 13.81 -4.90 2.08
CA GLN A 26 14.57 -5.03 3.32
C GLN A 26 14.32 -6.38 4.00
N LEU A 27 13.11 -6.91 3.93
CA LEU A 27 12.79 -8.22 4.50
C LEU A 27 13.23 -9.38 3.61
N GLY A 28 13.37 -9.16 2.30
CA GLY A 28 13.68 -10.22 1.35
C GLY A 28 12.47 -11.10 1.01
N VAL A 29 11.26 -10.55 1.06
CA VAL A 29 10.04 -11.30 0.74
C VAL A 29 10.00 -11.61 -0.75
N GLU A 30 9.71 -12.84 -1.12
CA GLU A 30 9.60 -13.28 -2.51
C GLU A 30 8.17 -13.59 -2.93
N ALA A 31 7.27 -13.87 -1.98
CA ALA A 31 5.92 -14.33 -2.28
C ALA A 31 4.92 -13.21 -2.59
N PHE A 32 5.17 -12.01 -2.12
CA PHE A 32 4.25 -10.87 -2.31
C PHE A 32 5.02 -9.57 -2.16
N GLY A 33 4.43 -8.49 -2.66
CA GLY A 33 4.92 -7.14 -2.42
C GLY A 33 4.36 -6.60 -1.10
N ILE A 34 5.17 -5.86 -0.37
CA ILE A 34 4.72 -5.14 0.82
C ILE A 34 5.58 -3.88 0.98
N ASN A 35 4.91 -2.72 1.11
CA ASN A 35 5.61 -1.45 1.30
C ASN A 35 4.83 -0.54 2.24
N TRP A 36 5.57 0.37 2.85
CA TRP A 36 5.05 1.39 3.75
C TRP A 36 5.02 2.72 3.02
N PHE A 37 3.89 3.42 3.09
CA PHE A 37 3.70 4.71 2.43
C PHE A 37 3.31 5.79 3.44
N GLU A 38 3.92 6.96 3.31
CA GLU A 38 3.58 8.15 4.10
C GLU A 38 3.33 9.29 3.13
N ILE A 39 2.05 9.57 2.87
CA ILE A 39 1.66 10.69 2.02
C ILE A 39 1.60 11.94 2.89
N PRO A 40 2.34 12.99 2.53
CA PRO A 40 2.34 14.23 3.33
C PRO A 40 0.95 14.88 3.41
N PRO A 41 0.72 15.73 4.43
CA PRO A 41 -0.56 16.45 4.56
C PRO A 41 -1.00 17.12 3.27
N ASN A 42 -2.24 16.89 2.90
CA ASN A 42 -2.91 17.48 1.73
C ASN A 42 -2.26 17.15 0.38
N ALA A 43 -1.36 16.16 0.33
CA ALA A 43 -0.69 15.73 -0.90
C ALA A 43 -1.38 14.53 -1.52
N GLU A 44 -1.11 14.32 -2.79
CA GLU A 44 -1.50 13.11 -3.53
C GLU A 44 -0.29 12.19 -3.67
N GLY A 45 -0.54 10.90 -3.63
CA GLY A 45 0.46 9.90 -3.98
C GLY A 45 0.47 9.65 -5.49
N HIS A 46 1.01 8.50 -5.86
CA HIS A 46 1.12 8.11 -7.27
C HIS A 46 -0.18 7.46 -7.76
N GLU A 47 -0.76 8.01 -8.82
CA GLU A 47 -1.90 7.39 -9.48
C GLU A 47 -1.42 6.26 -10.39
N HIS A 48 -1.98 5.07 -10.23
CA HIS A 48 -1.57 3.92 -11.02
C HIS A 48 -2.62 2.81 -11.02
N ASP A 49 -2.41 1.85 -11.88
CA ASP A 49 -3.05 0.54 -11.83
C ASP A 49 -1.97 -0.54 -11.85
N GLU A 50 -2.37 -1.80 -11.72
CA GLU A 50 -1.49 -2.94 -11.73
C GLU A 50 -1.79 -3.91 -12.89
N THR A 51 -2.33 -3.40 -13.97
CA THR A 51 -2.67 -4.20 -15.14
C THR A 51 -1.48 -5.00 -15.66
N ARG A 52 -0.30 -4.38 -15.69
CA ARG A 52 0.92 -5.02 -16.21
C ARG A 52 1.41 -6.16 -15.32
N SER A 53 1.34 -5.99 -14.01
CA SER A 53 1.79 -7.01 -13.05
C SER A 53 0.73 -8.05 -12.75
N GLY A 54 -0.55 -7.72 -12.98
CA GLY A 54 -1.67 -8.58 -12.62
C GLY A 54 -1.87 -8.73 -11.11
N GLN A 55 -1.33 -7.80 -10.32
CA GLN A 55 -1.41 -7.87 -8.88
C GLN A 55 -2.73 -7.34 -8.35
N GLU A 56 -3.36 -8.12 -7.49
CA GLU A 56 -4.40 -7.66 -6.58
C GLU A 56 -3.70 -7.05 -5.38
N GLU A 57 -4.21 -5.94 -4.88
CA GLU A 57 -3.55 -5.18 -3.84
C GLU A 57 -4.51 -4.81 -2.73
N VAL A 58 -4.02 -4.88 -1.48
CA VAL A 58 -4.76 -4.40 -0.31
C VAL A 58 -3.92 -3.34 0.38
N SER A 59 -4.53 -2.21 0.68
CA SER A 59 -3.91 -1.17 1.49
C SER A 59 -4.63 -1.07 2.82
N VAL A 60 -3.88 -0.96 3.91
CA VAL A 60 -4.44 -0.77 5.26
C VAL A 60 -3.92 0.53 5.84
N VAL A 61 -4.84 1.39 6.30
CA VAL A 61 -4.49 2.68 6.88
C VAL A 61 -4.02 2.50 8.32
N ILE A 62 -2.80 2.99 8.59
CA ILE A 62 -2.13 2.88 9.88
C ILE A 62 -2.25 4.17 10.69
N ARG A 63 -2.22 5.34 10.01
CA ARG A 63 -2.21 6.65 10.66
C ARG A 63 -2.78 7.70 9.72
N GLY A 64 -3.43 8.71 10.29
CA GLY A 64 -4.02 9.79 9.51
C GLY A 64 -5.34 9.39 8.87
N HIS A 65 -5.76 10.15 7.89
CA HIS A 65 -6.98 9.91 7.12
C HIS A 65 -6.90 10.58 5.76
N GLY A 66 -7.83 10.29 4.91
CA GLY A 66 -7.90 10.84 3.57
C GLY A 66 -8.88 10.05 2.74
N HIS A 67 -8.56 9.91 1.47
CA HIS A 67 -9.37 9.08 0.57
C HIS A 67 -8.48 8.49 -0.52
N TRP A 68 -8.99 7.45 -1.18
CA TRP A 68 -8.47 7.03 -2.47
C TRP A 68 -9.38 7.59 -3.56
N ARG A 69 -8.79 8.17 -4.58
CA ARG A 69 -9.50 8.44 -5.82
C ARG A 69 -9.44 7.15 -6.63
N VAL A 70 -10.60 6.54 -6.87
CA VAL A 70 -10.73 5.24 -7.51
C VAL A 70 -11.61 5.44 -8.75
N ASP A 71 -11.02 5.33 -9.94
CA ASP A 71 -11.70 5.58 -11.21
C ASP A 71 -12.50 6.90 -11.18
N GLY A 72 -11.91 7.94 -10.56
CA GLY A 72 -12.52 9.27 -10.47
C GLY A 72 -13.44 9.50 -9.29
N ALA A 73 -13.83 8.46 -8.55
CA ALA A 73 -14.66 8.59 -7.35
C ALA A 73 -13.78 8.70 -6.09
N GLU A 74 -14.24 9.46 -5.11
CA GLU A 74 -13.56 9.55 -3.82
C GLU A 74 -14.08 8.47 -2.87
N VAL A 75 -13.16 7.68 -2.31
CA VAL A 75 -13.46 6.63 -1.34
C VAL A 75 -12.77 7.01 -0.03
N PRO A 76 -13.51 7.55 0.96
CA PRO A 76 -12.92 7.97 2.22
C PRO A 76 -12.36 6.81 3.02
N VAL A 77 -11.23 7.05 3.68
CA VAL A 77 -10.59 6.05 4.55
C VAL A 77 -10.09 6.70 5.83
N ARG A 78 -9.94 5.87 6.85
CA ARG A 78 -9.42 6.24 8.17
C ARG A 78 -8.61 5.11 8.74
N VAL A 79 -7.97 5.33 9.87
CA VAL A 79 -7.19 4.28 10.56
C VAL A 79 -8.03 3.02 10.72
N GLY A 80 -7.48 1.88 10.28
CA GLY A 80 -8.17 0.60 10.29
C GLY A 80 -8.95 0.27 9.02
N SER A 81 -9.06 1.21 8.08
CA SER A 81 -9.67 0.89 6.77
C SER A 81 -8.77 -0.03 5.97
N PHE A 82 -9.37 -1.06 5.39
CA PHE A 82 -8.73 -1.96 4.43
C PHE A 82 -9.39 -1.74 3.07
N VAL A 83 -8.59 -1.45 2.06
CA VAL A 83 -9.09 -1.23 0.71
C VAL A 83 -8.45 -2.25 -0.22
N ARG A 84 -9.26 -3.01 -0.94
CA ARG A 84 -8.80 -3.96 -1.95
C ARG A 84 -8.99 -3.36 -3.33
N PHE A 85 -7.97 -3.48 -4.16
CA PHE A 85 -8.00 -3.04 -5.55
C PHE A 85 -7.77 -4.20 -6.49
N ASP A 86 -8.65 -4.34 -7.48
CA ASP A 86 -8.39 -5.22 -8.62
C ASP A 86 -7.23 -4.64 -9.43
N PRO A 87 -6.48 -5.48 -10.16
CA PRO A 87 -5.34 -4.99 -10.94
C PRO A 87 -5.66 -3.86 -11.91
N GLU A 88 -6.84 -3.88 -12.51
CA GLU A 88 -7.25 -2.92 -13.56
C GLU A 88 -7.75 -1.59 -13.03
N VAL A 89 -7.99 -1.50 -11.74
CA VAL A 89 -8.55 -0.29 -11.12
C VAL A 89 -7.49 0.79 -10.99
N THR A 90 -7.75 1.96 -11.58
CA THR A 90 -6.88 3.13 -11.39
C THR A 90 -7.17 3.75 -10.03
N ARG A 91 -6.12 3.92 -9.22
CA ARG A 91 -6.27 4.45 -7.87
C ARG A 91 -5.14 5.41 -7.52
N CYS A 92 -5.46 6.37 -6.66
CA CYS A 92 -4.51 7.36 -6.17
C CYS A 92 -4.84 7.70 -4.72
N PRO A 93 -3.90 7.52 -3.78
CA PRO A 93 -4.14 7.96 -2.41
C PRO A 93 -4.03 9.47 -2.29
N VAL A 94 -4.93 10.07 -1.53
CA VAL A 94 -4.96 11.51 -1.26
C VAL A 94 -5.03 11.72 0.24
N ALA A 95 -4.02 12.37 0.80
CA ALA A 95 -3.96 12.60 2.24
C ALA A 95 -4.83 13.78 2.65
N GLY A 96 -5.45 13.66 3.82
CA GLY A 96 -6.07 14.77 4.51
C GLY A 96 -5.05 15.67 5.21
N PRO A 97 -5.52 16.62 6.05
CA PRO A 97 -4.63 17.62 6.67
C PRO A 97 -3.56 17.04 7.59
N ASP A 98 -3.75 15.83 8.10
CA ASP A 98 -2.80 15.18 9.01
C ASP A 98 -1.89 14.16 8.31
N GLY A 99 -1.97 14.08 6.98
CA GLY A 99 -1.25 13.07 6.23
C GLY A 99 -2.00 11.74 6.20
N LEU A 100 -1.43 10.78 5.47
CA LEU A 100 -2.02 9.44 5.33
C LEU A 100 -0.89 8.41 5.26
N THR A 101 -0.84 7.55 6.26
CA THR A 101 0.15 6.46 6.32
C THR A 101 -0.57 5.13 6.14
N PHE A 102 -0.08 4.31 5.22
CA PHE A 102 -0.68 3.01 4.96
C PHE A 102 0.36 1.98 4.53
N VAL A 103 -0.01 0.72 4.68
CA VAL A 103 0.78 -0.42 4.19
C VAL A 103 0.01 -1.03 3.03
N SER A 104 0.71 -1.30 1.93
CA SER A 104 0.13 -2.01 0.79
C SER A 104 0.78 -3.37 0.62
N VAL A 105 -0.06 -4.38 0.39
CA VAL A 105 0.35 -5.76 0.14
C VAL A 105 -0.23 -6.18 -1.20
N GLY A 106 0.60 -6.74 -2.07
CA GLY A 106 0.15 -7.15 -3.40
C GLY A 106 0.75 -8.47 -3.85
N ALA A 107 -0.05 -9.24 -4.59
CA ALA A 107 0.38 -10.46 -5.24
C ALA A 107 -0.55 -10.74 -6.42
N ARG A 108 -0.11 -11.57 -7.34
CA ARG A 108 -0.96 -12.00 -8.45
C ARG A 108 -2.18 -12.76 -7.92
N ARG A 109 -3.32 -12.54 -8.55
CA ARG A 109 -4.52 -13.33 -8.26
C ARG A 109 -4.22 -14.80 -8.42
N GLY A 110 -4.71 -15.61 -7.47
CA GLY A 110 -4.51 -17.04 -7.47
C GLY A 110 -3.18 -17.49 -6.87
N ALA A 111 -2.31 -16.56 -6.46
CA ALA A 111 -1.05 -16.90 -5.80
C ALA A 111 -1.24 -17.51 -4.41
N TYR A 112 -2.36 -17.19 -3.78
CA TYR A 112 -2.68 -17.69 -2.44
C TYR A 112 -3.75 -18.76 -2.49
N GLU A 113 -3.52 -19.88 -1.82
CA GLU A 113 -4.52 -20.92 -1.63
C GLU A 113 -5.14 -20.79 -0.23
N PRO A 114 -6.40 -20.37 -0.13
CA PRO A 114 -7.05 -20.23 1.18
C PRO A 114 -7.15 -21.55 1.93
N ARG A 115 -6.94 -21.49 3.24
CA ARG A 115 -7.08 -22.64 4.14
C ARG A 115 -8.18 -22.32 5.13
N GLY A 116 -9.38 -22.89 4.95
CA GLY A 116 -10.56 -22.54 5.73
C GLY A 116 -10.89 -21.05 5.52
N PRO A 117 -11.16 -20.28 6.60
CA PRO A 117 -11.48 -18.85 6.49
C PRO A 117 -10.26 -17.97 6.23
N PHE A 118 -9.07 -18.54 6.22
CA PHE A 118 -7.84 -17.77 6.00
C PHE A 118 -7.46 -17.72 4.54
#